data_f7f337d686c320d24caf42af4146a57d
#
_entry.id   f7f337d686c320d24caf42af4146a57d
#
_cell.length_a   1.000
_cell.length_b   1.000
_cell.length_c   1.000
_cell.angle_alpha   90.00
_cell.angle_beta   90.00
_cell.angle_gamma   90.00
#
_symmetry.space_group_name_H-M   'P 1'
#
loop_
_entity.id
_entity.type
_entity.pdbx_description
1 polymer ?
#
loop_
_entity_poly.entity_id
_entity_poly.type
_entity_poly.pdbx_seq_one_letter_code
_entity_poly.pdbx_strand_id
1 'polypeptide(L)'
;DFFIEGGKKILIKGKRFDATNLTKSFSKQDSKNDFLSVSKEIEIDFQNIKVPMSEKLQNFKLIGEIKKGQFIKITSKGDFGGGNFLDISMKKDSKTDKKYLEIYSDLTKPLLTEFSFFKGLTGGKLFYTSIIDGDSSNSKLKIENFKVINAPGMVKLLSLADLGGLADLAEGDGLTFDILEIEMEKNRDSLKLNEILALGPSVSVLMEGYQDSTITSLRGTLVPAKTLNKMISKIPLIGDIVIP
;
A
#
# COMPACT_ATOMS: atom_id res chain seq x y z
N ASP A 1 10.14 -15.86 19.92
CA ASP A 1 9.45 -16.44 21.08
C ASP A 1 7.95 -16.19 20.97
N PHE A 2 7.22 -17.18 20.49
CA PHE A 2 5.76 -17.16 20.46
C PHE A 2 5.20 -18.58 20.59
N PHE A 3 3.95 -18.71 20.99
CA PHE A 3 3.21 -19.95 21.02
C PHE A 3 1.93 -19.85 20.21
N ILE A 4 1.48 -20.99 19.71
CA ILE A 4 0.21 -21.13 19.00
C ILE A 4 -0.62 -22.15 19.76
N GLU A 5 -1.81 -21.75 20.18
CA GLU A 5 -2.79 -22.61 20.82
C GLU A 5 -4.01 -22.76 19.92
N GLY A 6 -4.36 -24.02 19.64
CA GLY A 6 -5.53 -24.38 18.83
C GLY A 6 -6.64 -24.94 19.71
N GLY A 7 -7.82 -24.32 19.68
CA GLY A 7 -8.98 -24.77 20.42
C GLY A 7 -10.27 -24.30 19.75
N LYS A 8 -11.20 -23.75 20.52
CA LYS A 8 -12.39 -23.05 20.00
C LYS A 8 -11.97 -21.84 19.16
N LYS A 9 -10.88 -21.17 19.51
CA LYS A 9 -10.22 -20.11 18.74
C LYS A 9 -8.74 -20.45 18.51
N ILE A 10 -8.11 -19.82 17.54
CA ILE A 10 -6.66 -19.83 17.32
C ILE A 10 -6.08 -18.66 18.12
N LEU A 11 -5.16 -18.95 19.02
CA LEU A 11 -4.47 -17.96 19.83
C LEU A 11 -2.98 -17.97 19.46
N ILE A 12 -2.46 -16.82 19.03
CA ILE A 12 -1.04 -16.63 18.70
C ILE A 12 -0.52 -15.51 19.58
N LYS A 13 0.34 -15.83 20.53
CA LYS A 13 0.91 -14.83 21.45
C LYS A 13 2.42 -14.96 21.55
N GLY A 14 3.10 -13.83 21.68
CA GLY A 14 4.53 -13.85 21.86
C GLY A 14 5.16 -12.50 22.19
N LYS A 15 6.42 -12.60 22.61
CA LYS A 15 7.22 -11.41 22.87
C LYS A 15 7.83 -10.83 21.60
N ARG A 16 8.22 -11.69 20.66
CA ARG A 16 8.89 -11.28 19.42
C ARG A 16 8.47 -12.14 18.24
N PHE A 17 8.25 -11.49 17.11
CA PHE A 17 8.03 -12.12 15.81
C PHE A 17 8.83 -11.38 14.73
N ASP A 18 9.44 -12.10 13.80
CA ASP A 18 10.13 -11.51 12.64
C ASP A 18 9.23 -11.62 11.40
N ALA A 19 8.66 -10.51 10.99
CA ALA A 19 7.78 -10.39 9.83
C ALA A 19 8.50 -9.84 8.58
N THR A 20 9.84 -9.70 8.59
CA THR A 20 10.58 -9.08 7.47
C THR A 20 10.42 -9.81 6.14
N ASN A 21 10.11 -11.11 6.16
CA ASN A 21 9.89 -11.92 4.94
C ASN A 21 8.44 -12.40 4.78
N LEU A 22 7.51 -11.85 5.55
CA LEU A 22 6.13 -12.35 5.58
C LEU A 22 5.44 -12.21 4.21
N THR A 23 5.62 -11.08 3.53
CA THR A 23 5.07 -10.82 2.19
C THR A 23 5.56 -11.82 1.16
N LYS A 24 6.84 -12.20 1.20
CA LYS A 24 7.43 -13.22 0.31
C LYS A 24 6.87 -14.62 0.55
N SER A 25 6.47 -14.89 1.79
CA SER A 25 5.89 -16.18 2.15
C SER A 25 4.46 -16.33 1.64
N PHE A 26 3.70 -15.24 1.57
CA PHE A 26 2.34 -15.23 1.02
C PHE A 26 2.30 -15.24 -0.52
N SER A 27 3.34 -14.76 -1.18
CA SER A 27 3.42 -14.78 -2.65
C SER A 27 3.80 -16.14 -3.24
N LYS A 28 4.39 -17.02 -2.44
CA LYS A 28 4.62 -18.42 -2.80
C LYS A 28 3.37 -19.24 -2.49
N GLN A 29 2.52 -19.35 -3.47
CA GLN A 29 1.27 -20.10 -3.42
C GLN A 29 1.51 -21.61 -3.47
N ASP A 30 2.17 -22.15 -2.42
CA ASP A 30 2.10 -23.56 -2.07
C ASP A 30 0.95 -23.75 -1.06
N SER A 31 -0.25 -23.47 -1.51
CA SER A 31 -1.46 -23.70 -0.72
C SER A 31 -1.77 -25.20 -0.72
N LYS A 32 -1.23 -25.92 0.24
CA LYS A 32 -1.82 -27.19 0.63
C LYS A 32 -3.25 -26.94 1.12
N ASN A 33 -4.18 -27.74 0.66
CA ASN A 33 -5.63 -27.67 0.92
C ASN A 33 -6.04 -27.69 2.41
N ASP A 34 -5.12 -27.88 3.33
CA ASP A 34 -5.37 -27.99 4.77
C ASP A 34 -5.92 -26.70 5.41
N PHE A 35 -5.57 -25.52 4.85
CA PHE A 35 -6.09 -24.24 5.34
C PHE A 35 -7.56 -24.00 4.98
N LEU A 36 -8.08 -24.62 3.91
CA LEU A 36 -9.46 -24.44 3.44
C LEU A 36 -10.50 -24.97 4.44
N SER A 37 -10.10 -25.83 5.38
CA SER A 37 -10.98 -26.39 6.41
C SER A 37 -11.12 -25.47 7.65
N VAL A 38 -10.25 -24.47 7.80
CA VAL A 38 -10.22 -23.63 9.00
C VAL A 38 -11.39 -22.66 9.01
N SER A 39 -12.23 -22.75 10.05
CA SER A 39 -13.31 -21.80 10.32
C SER A 39 -13.32 -21.54 11.83
N LYS A 40 -12.61 -20.50 12.25
CA LYS A 40 -12.39 -20.16 13.67
C LYS A 40 -12.14 -18.67 13.86
N GLU A 41 -12.40 -18.20 15.06
CA GLU A 41 -11.85 -16.94 15.53
C GLU A 41 -10.33 -17.03 15.69
N ILE A 42 -9.63 -15.94 15.46
CA ILE A 42 -8.19 -15.81 15.66
C ILE A 42 -7.89 -14.56 16.49
N GLU A 43 -6.99 -14.72 17.42
CA GLU A 43 -6.42 -13.63 18.22
C GLU A 43 -4.90 -13.69 18.12
N ILE A 44 -4.29 -12.58 17.74
CA ILE A 44 -2.84 -12.40 17.66
C ILE A 44 -2.44 -11.28 18.60
N ASP A 45 -1.46 -11.51 19.47
CA ASP A 45 -0.94 -10.53 20.41
C ASP A 45 0.59 -10.65 20.47
N PHE A 46 1.30 -9.67 19.90
CA PHE A 46 2.74 -9.58 19.95
C PHE A 46 3.21 -8.29 20.58
N GLN A 47 4.15 -8.40 21.52
CA GLN A 47 4.78 -7.21 22.12
C GLN A 47 5.65 -6.48 21.11
N ASN A 48 6.40 -7.21 20.28
CA ASN A 48 7.29 -6.64 19.26
C ASN A 48 7.26 -7.48 18.00
N ILE A 49 7.02 -6.82 16.87
CA ILE A 49 7.17 -7.40 15.54
C ILE A 49 8.28 -6.64 14.82
N LYS A 50 9.28 -7.37 14.33
CA LYS A 50 10.27 -6.81 13.43
C LYS A 50 9.68 -6.77 12.03
N VAL A 51 9.59 -5.59 11.45
CA VAL A 51 9.09 -5.36 10.10
C VAL A 51 10.21 -4.93 9.15
N PRO A 52 10.00 -4.89 7.83
CA PRO A 52 11.00 -4.42 6.88
C PRO A 52 11.58 -3.04 7.25
N MET A 53 12.82 -2.78 6.86
CA MET A 53 13.56 -1.53 7.11
C MET A 53 13.92 -1.27 8.57
N SER A 54 13.97 -2.33 9.39
CA SER A 54 14.33 -2.27 10.82
C SER A 54 13.36 -1.48 11.71
N GLU A 55 12.21 -1.09 11.20
CA GLU A 55 11.12 -0.56 12.00
C GLU A 55 10.59 -1.63 12.96
N LYS A 56 10.13 -1.22 14.12
CA LYS A 56 9.51 -2.11 15.11
C LYS A 56 8.06 -1.75 15.27
N LEU A 57 7.20 -2.74 15.06
CA LEU A 57 5.79 -2.63 15.39
C LEU A 57 5.58 -3.22 16.79
N GLN A 58 5.13 -2.40 17.71
CA GLN A 58 4.95 -2.75 19.13
C GLN A 58 3.46 -2.94 19.43
N ASN A 59 3.19 -3.73 20.47
CA ASN A 59 1.84 -3.92 21.00
C ASN A 59 0.81 -4.27 19.92
N PHE A 60 1.24 -5.08 18.95
CA PHE A 60 0.37 -5.47 17.85
C PHE A 60 -0.69 -6.46 18.33
N LYS A 61 -1.94 -6.08 18.14
CA LYS A 61 -3.10 -6.92 18.42
C LYS A 61 -3.94 -7.07 17.19
N LEU A 62 -4.40 -8.29 16.92
CA LEU A 62 -5.34 -8.60 15.87
C LEU A 62 -6.40 -9.54 16.42
N ILE A 63 -7.66 -9.20 16.18
CA ILE A 63 -8.81 -10.07 16.38
C ILE A 63 -9.46 -10.27 15.03
N GLY A 64 -9.70 -11.51 14.66
CA GLY A 64 -10.27 -11.84 13.37
C GLY A 64 -11.16 -13.07 13.39
N GLU A 65 -11.81 -13.29 12.28
CA GLU A 65 -12.59 -14.49 12.01
C GLU A 65 -12.15 -15.06 10.66
N ILE A 66 -11.82 -16.34 10.67
CA ILE A 66 -11.47 -17.12 9.47
C ILE A 66 -12.65 -18.04 9.17
N LYS A 67 -13.07 -18.07 7.90
CA LYS A 67 -14.08 -18.99 7.39
C LYS A 67 -13.58 -19.62 6.10
N LYS A 68 -13.56 -20.95 6.05
CA LYS A 68 -13.02 -21.72 4.90
C LYS A 68 -11.61 -21.24 4.50
N GLY A 69 -10.72 -21.06 5.49
CA GLY A 69 -9.34 -20.62 5.27
C GLY A 69 -9.14 -19.15 4.90
N GLN A 70 -10.19 -18.35 4.81
CA GLN A 70 -10.13 -16.95 4.44
C GLN A 70 -10.57 -16.04 5.58
N PHE A 71 -9.88 -14.94 5.78
CA PHE A 71 -10.36 -13.90 6.68
C PHE A 71 -11.66 -13.29 6.16
N ILE A 72 -12.65 -13.20 7.05
CA ILE A 72 -13.92 -12.50 6.81
C ILE A 72 -14.10 -11.30 7.74
N LYS A 73 -13.33 -11.23 8.81
CA LYS A 73 -13.26 -10.10 9.73
C LYS A 73 -11.85 -9.96 10.25
N ILE A 74 -11.36 -8.74 10.29
CA ILE A 74 -10.09 -8.34 10.93
C ILE A 74 -10.32 -7.02 11.63
N THR A 75 -9.79 -6.90 12.83
CA THR A 75 -9.57 -5.62 13.52
C THR A 75 -8.20 -5.72 14.15
N SER A 76 -7.28 -4.86 13.76
CA SER A 76 -5.94 -4.87 14.31
C SER A 76 -5.43 -3.46 14.57
N LYS A 77 -4.49 -3.38 15.50
CA LYS A 77 -3.77 -2.17 15.83
C LYS A 77 -2.36 -2.50 16.25
N GLY A 78 -1.41 -1.64 15.85
CA GLY A 78 -0.02 -1.70 16.26
C GLY A 78 0.58 -0.31 16.38
N ASP A 79 1.68 -0.18 17.08
CA ASP A 79 2.37 1.07 17.39
C ASP A 79 3.82 1.00 16.88
N PHE A 80 4.19 1.90 15.97
CA PHE A 80 5.56 2.07 15.51
C PHE A 80 6.40 2.97 16.45
N GLY A 81 5.79 3.52 17.49
CA GLY A 81 6.40 4.52 18.36
C GLY A 81 6.25 5.95 17.84
N GLY A 82 6.49 6.92 18.73
CA GLY A 82 6.44 8.33 18.36
C GLY A 82 5.04 8.84 17.94
N GLY A 83 3.98 8.13 18.29
CA GLY A 83 2.62 8.46 17.86
C GLY A 83 2.26 7.94 16.46
N ASN A 84 3.05 7.05 15.89
CA ASN A 84 2.80 6.44 14.58
C ASN A 84 2.12 5.07 14.74
N PHE A 85 1.00 4.87 14.09
CA PHE A 85 0.17 3.67 14.24
C PHE A 85 -0.01 2.91 12.93
N LEU A 86 -0.35 1.64 13.08
CA LEU A 86 -0.88 0.78 12.03
C LEU A 86 -2.26 0.29 12.46
N ASP A 87 -3.26 0.52 11.64
CA ASP A 87 -4.60 -0.02 11.80
C ASP A 87 -4.98 -0.82 10.55
N ILE A 88 -5.50 -2.04 10.73
CA ILE A 88 -6.04 -2.85 9.64
C ILE A 88 -7.44 -3.32 10.04
N SER A 89 -8.41 -3.06 9.19
CA SER A 89 -9.76 -3.55 9.35
C SER A 89 -10.24 -4.29 8.11
N MET A 90 -10.97 -5.36 8.31
CA MET A 90 -11.67 -6.08 7.24
C MET A 90 -13.05 -6.49 7.73
N LYS A 91 -14.04 -6.36 6.87
CA LYS A 91 -15.41 -6.78 7.14
C LYS A 91 -16.04 -7.37 5.89
N LYS A 92 -16.64 -8.55 6.02
CA LYS A 92 -17.43 -9.18 4.98
C LYS A 92 -18.87 -8.69 5.07
N ASP A 93 -19.46 -8.29 3.96
CA ASP A 93 -20.88 -7.98 3.84
C ASP A 93 -21.67 -9.28 3.70
N SER A 94 -22.70 -9.45 4.53
CA SER A 94 -23.50 -10.68 4.55
C SER A 94 -24.47 -10.81 3.37
N LYS A 95 -24.80 -9.70 2.69
CA LYS A 95 -25.74 -9.69 1.56
C LYS A 95 -25.04 -9.89 0.23
N THR A 96 -23.88 -9.26 0.04
CA THR A 96 -23.15 -9.25 -1.23
C THR A 96 -21.96 -10.22 -1.26
N ASP A 97 -21.60 -10.81 -0.12
CA ASP A 97 -20.43 -11.67 0.07
C ASP A 97 -19.08 -10.96 -0.11
N LYS A 98 -19.08 -9.68 -0.46
CA LYS A 98 -17.89 -8.85 -0.67
C LYS A 98 -17.19 -8.54 0.64
N LYS A 99 -15.86 -8.43 0.59
CA LYS A 99 -15.04 -8.02 1.72
C LYS A 99 -14.53 -6.61 1.51
N TYR A 100 -14.62 -5.79 2.53
CA TYR A 100 -14.11 -4.43 2.59
C TYR A 100 -12.88 -4.44 3.47
N LEU A 101 -11.72 -4.13 2.91
CA LEU A 101 -10.44 -4.02 3.60
C LEU A 101 -10.01 -2.58 3.65
N GLU A 102 -9.56 -2.13 4.82
CA GLU A 102 -8.97 -0.82 5.05
C GLU A 102 -7.66 -0.98 5.80
N ILE A 103 -6.62 -0.30 5.36
CA ILE A 103 -5.32 -0.23 6.02
C ILE A 103 -4.94 1.24 6.14
N TYR A 104 -4.67 1.67 7.36
CA TYR A 104 -4.06 2.94 7.67
C TYR A 104 -2.69 2.73 8.29
N SER A 105 -1.71 3.52 7.87
CA SER A 105 -0.38 3.51 8.50
C SER A 105 0.24 4.90 8.47
N ASP A 106 0.76 5.35 9.60
CA ASP A 106 1.56 6.58 9.67
C ASP A 106 2.96 6.41 9.07
N LEU A 107 3.39 5.18 8.78
CA LEU A 107 4.65 4.86 8.11
C LEU A 107 4.41 4.02 6.86
N THR A 108 4.88 4.49 5.72
CA THR A 108 4.73 3.79 4.43
C THR A 108 5.75 2.68 4.23
N LYS A 109 7.01 2.91 4.64
CA LYS A 109 8.15 2.01 4.40
C LYS A 109 7.88 0.56 4.79
N PRO A 110 7.44 0.25 6.02
CA PRO A 110 7.27 -1.15 6.43
C PRO A 110 6.31 -1.96 5.56
N LEU A 111 5.36 -1.27 4.92
CA LEU A 111 4.31 -1.92 4.10
C LEU A 111 4.67 -1.99 2.62
N LEU A 112 5.41 -1.01 2.10
CA LEU A 112 5.64 -0.84 0.66
C LEU A 112 7.04 -1.22 0.18
N THR A 113 7.99 -1.48 1.08
CA THR A 113 9.40 -1.73 0.77
C THR A 113 9.62 -2.90 -0.20
N GLU A 114 8.78 -3.92 -0.16
CA GLU A 114 8.91 -5.10 -1.01
C GLU A 114 8.47 -4.84 -2.46
N PHE A 115 7.76 -3.75 -2.72
CA PHE A 115 7.30 -3.40 -4.07
C PHE A 115 8.32 -2.51 -4.76
N SER A 116 8.87 -2.97 -5.88
CA SER A 116 9.91 -2.26 -6.64
C SER A 116 9.49 -0.86 -7.09
N PHE A 117 8.19 -0.64 -7.34
CA PHE A 117 7.62 0.65 -7.71
C PHE A 117 7.83 1.73 -6.63
N PHE A 118 7.79 1.33 -5.35
CA PHE A 118 7.95 2.25 -4.22
C PHE A 118 9.41 2.36 -3.71
N LYS A 119 10.36 1.85 -4.49
CA LYS A 119 11.77 1.96 -4.15
C LYS A 119 12.19 3.43 -4.08
N GLY A 120 12.81 3.84 -2.98
CA GLY A 120 13.20 5.22 -2.73
C GLY A 120 12.13 6.08 -2.05
N LEU A 121 10.90 5.58 -1.86
CA LEU A 121 9.88 6.28 -1.10
C LEU A 121 10.25 6.35 0.39
N THR A 122 10.11 7.53 0.99
CA THR A 122 10.40 7.79 2.40
C THR A 122 9.39 8.78 2.98
N GLY A 123 9.07 8.62 4.26
CA GLY A 123 8.01 9.37 4.93
C GLY A 123 6.62 8.95 4.43
N GLY A 124 5.66 9.78 4.72
CA GLY A 124 4.28 9.66 4.25
C GLY A 124 3.38 8.79 5.11
N LYS A 125 2.09 9.10 5.03
CA LYS A 125 0.98 8.33 5.61
C LYS A 125 0.29 7.56 4.51
N LEU A 126 -0.09 6.32 4.81
CA LEU A 126 -0.69 5.39 3.86
C LEU A 126 -2.15 5.13 4.22
N PHE A 127 -3.01 5.21 3.22
CA PHE A 127 -4.39 4.74 3.25
C PHE A 127 -4.60 3.77 2.10
N TYR A 128 -5.05 2.58 2.39
CA TYR A 128 -5.40 1.60 1.39
C TYR A 128 -6.80 1.06 1.66
N THR A 129 -7.63 1.07 0.63
CA THR A 129 -8.96 0.48 0.68
C THR A 129 -9.12 -0.53 -0.44
N SER A 130 -9.85 -1.59 -0.19
CA SER A 130 -10.13 -2.61 -1.20
C SER A 130 -11.50 -3.24 -1.01
N ILE A 131 -12.23 -3.36 -2.11
CA ILE A 131 -13.46 -4.14 -2.20
C ILE A 131 -13.10 -5.43 -2.93
N ILE A 132 -13.16 -6.55 -2.21
CA ILE A 132 -12.74 -7.87 -2.69
C ILE A 132 -13.99 -8.71 -2.96
N ASP A 133 -14.09 -9.25 -4.18
CA ASP A 133 -15.18 -10.10 -4.67
C ASP A 133 -14.59 -11.35 -5.32
N GLY A 134 -14.52 -12.45 -4.58
CA GLY A 134 -13.83 -13.66 -5.02
C GLY A 134 -12.35 -13.41 -5.32
N ASP A 135 -11.96 -13.67 -6.58
CA ASP A 135 -10.59 -13.48 -7.08
C ASP A 135 -10.34 -12.06 -7.65
N SER A 136 -11.36 -11.19 -7.60
CA SER A 136 -11.29 -9.82 -8.11
C SER A 136 -11.27 -8.82 -6.97
N SER A 137 -10.66 -7.67 -7.20
CA SER A 137 -10.74 -6.55 -6.26
C SER A 137 -10.62 -5.20 -6.94
N ASN A 138 -11.34 -4.21 -6.40
CA ASN A 138 -11.17 -2.80 -6.70
C ASN A 138 -10.52 -2.13 -5.50
N SER A 139 -9.39 -1.50 -5.71
CA SER A 139 -8.57 -0.97 -4.63
C SER A 139 -8.12 0.46 -4.92
N LYS A 140 -7.98 1.24 -3.85
CA LYS A 140 -7.38 2.57 -3.89
C LYS A 140 -6.27 2.66 -2.86
N LEU A 141 -5.09 3.08 -3.30
CA LEU A 141 -3.96 3.44 -2.44
C LEU A 141 -3.79 4.95 -2.47
N LYS A 142 -3.69 5.55 -1.29
CA LYS A 142 -3.35 6.96 -1.11
C LYS A 142 -2.14 7.07 -0.19
N ILE A 143 -1.17 7.90 -0.57
CA ILE A 143 -0.02 8.27 0.27
C ILE A 143 0.06 9.77 0.33
N GLU A 144 0.20 10.32 1.52
CA GLU A 144 0.29 11.76 1.76
C GLU A 144 1.65 12.14 2.33
N ASN A 145 2.19 13.30 1.92
CA ASN A 145 3.40 13.93 2.48
C ASN A 145 4.62 13.01 2.46
N PHE A 146 5.02 12.56 1.29
CA PHE A 146 6.16 11.67 1.11
C PHE A 146 7.24 12.27 0.23
N LYS A 147 8.39 11.61 0.20
CA LYS A 147 9.55 11.95 -0.61
C LYS A 147 10.03 10.73 -1.37
N VAL A 148 10.53 10.93 -2.57
CA VAL A 148 11.17 9.89 -3.40
C VAL A 148 12.63 10.25 -3.57
N ILE A 149 13.52 9.39 -3.09
CA ILE A 149 14.99 9.60 -3.11
C ILE A 149 15.63 8.39 -3.78
N ASN A 150 16.64 8.63 -4.61
CA ASN A 150 17.42 7.56 -5.24
C ASN A 150 16.55 6.50 -5.92
N ALA A 151 15.53 6.94 -6.65
CA ALA A 151 14.62 6.06 -7.39
C ALA A 151 15.02 6.00 -8.88
N PRO A 152 15.83 5.02 -9.31
CA PRO A 152 16.38 4.97 -10.67
C PRO A 152 15.30 5.00 -11.75
N GLY A 153 14.15 4.42 -11.50
CA GLY A 153 13.00 4.46 -12.41
C GLY A 153 12.45 5.87 -12.61
N MET A 154 12.31 6.64 -11.53
CA MET A 154 11.85 8.03 -11.57
C MET A 154 12.88 8.92 -12.29
N VAL A 155 14.16 8.79 -11.94
CA VAL A 155 15.28 9.51 -12.59
C VAL A 155 15.26 9.28 -14.10
N LYS A 156 15.12 8.03 -14.53
CA LYS A 156 15.03 7.67 -15.94
C LYS A 156 13.81 8.29 -16.64
N LEU A 157 12.65 8.28 -15.99
CA LEU A 157 11.43 8.89 -16.54
C LEU A 157 11.60 10.41 -16.69
N LEU A 158 12.17 11.08 -15.69
CA LEU A 158 12.43 12.53 -15.73
C LEU A 158 13.42 12.89 -16.82
N SER A 159 14.48 12.09 -17.01
CA SER A 159 15.47 12.29 -18.07
C SER A 159 14.88 12.09 -19.48
N LEU A 160 14.00 11.08 -19.65
CA LEU A 160 13.30 10.84 -20.92
C LEU A 160 12.30 11.95 -21.25
N ALA A 161 11.75 12.62 -20.26
CA ALA A 161 10.85 13.76 -20.43
C ALA A 161 11.59 15.11 -20.59
N ASP A 162 12.91 15.09 -20.76
CA ASP A 162 13.78 16.28 -20.83
C ASP A 162 13.70 17.19 -19.58
N LEU A 163 13.54 16.57 -18.44
CA LEU A 163 13.45 17.21 -17.12
C LEU A 163 14.72 16.96 -16.28
N GLY A 164 15.91 17.11 -16.90
CA GLY A 164 17.21 16.77 -16.30
C GLY A 164 17.44 17.41 -14.93
N GLY A 165 17.10 18.69 -14.76
CA GLY A 165 17.25 19.36 -13.46
C GLY A 165 16.38 18.74 -12.33
N LEU A 166 15.25 18.13 -12.65
CA LEU A 166 14.47 17.36 -11.69
C LEU A 166 15.02 15.95 -11.48
N ALA A 167 15.68 15.38 -12.48
CA ALA A 167 16.40 14.12 -12.34
C ALA A 167 17.56 14.25 -11.33
N ASP A 168 18.34 15.34 -11.41
CA ASP A 168 19.42 15.64 -10.48
C ASP A 168 18.90 15.81 -9.05
N LEU A 169 17.74 16.48 -8.86
CA LEU A 169 17.08 16.58 -7.56
C LEU A 169 16.65 15.21 -7.04
N ALA A 170 16.12 14.35 -7.91
CA ALA A 170 15.67 13.01 -7.53
C ALA A 170 16.82 12.08 -7.10
N GLU A 171 18.01 12.29 -7.64
CA GLU A 171 19.24 11.59 -7.22
C GLU A 171 19.82 12.14 -5.91
N GLY A 172 19.75 13.45 -5.71
CA GLY A 172 20.31 14.14 -4.55
C GLY A 172 19.30 14.24 -3.40
N ASP A 173 18.68 15.41 -3.30
CA ASP A 173 17.78 15.74 -2.19
C ASP A 173 16.45 14.98 -2.23
N GLY A 174 16.10 14.43 -3.40
CA GLY A 174 14.81 13.75 -3.65
C GLY A 174 13.70 14.71 -4.03
N LEU A 175 12.62 14.13 -4.57
CA LEU A 175 11.41 14.85 -4.95
C LEU A 175 10.33 14.68 -3.88
N THR A 176 9.78 15.79 -3.42
CA THR A 176 8.66 15.79 -2.47
C THR A 176 7.33 15.74 -3.21
N PHE A 177 6.39 14.98 -2.66
CA PHE A 177 5.03 14.90 -3.14
C PHE A 177 4.05 15.10 -1.97
N ASP A 178 2.99 15.85 -2.24
CA ASP A 178 1.92 16.08 -1.27
C ASP A 178 0.98 14.88 -1.24
N ILE A 179 0.71 14.28 -2.41
CA ILE A 179 -0.20 13.15 -2.55
C ILE A 179 0.21 12.22 -3.69
N LEU A 180 0.00 10.93 -3.47
CA LEU A 180 -0.07 9.88 -4.49
C LEU A 180 -1.41 9.15 -4.33
N GLU A 181 -2.17 9.05 -5.41
CA GLU A 181 -3.35 8.19 -5.48
C GLU A 181 -3.18 7.16 -6.59
N ILE A 182 -3.52 5.91 -6.32
CA ILE A 182 -3.50 4.83 -7.30
C ILE A 182 -4.83 4.10 -7.22
N GLU A 183 -5.55 4.06 -8.33
CA GLU A 183 -6.76 3.26 -8.49
C GLU A 183 -6.46 1.99 -9.27
N MET A 184 -6.84 0.85 -8.71
CA MET A 184 -6.45 -0.48 -9.21
C MET A 184 -7.63 -1.42 -9.29
N GLU A 185 -7.68 -2.18 -10.37
CA GLU A 185 -8.56 -3.34 -10.52
C GLU A 185 -7.69 -4.60 -10.67
N LYS A 186 -7.85 -5.54 -9.77
CA LYS A 186 -7.22 -6.85 -9.87
C LYS A 186 -8.25 -7.88 -10.29
N ASN A 187 -7.89 -8.67 -11.31
CA ASN A 187 -8.66 -9.83 -11.75
C ASN A 187 -7.69 -11.01 -11.84
N ARG A 188 -7.91 -12.05 -11.07
CA ARG A 188 -7.11 -13.28 -10.99
C ARG A 188 -5.61 -13.07 -11.31
N ASP A 189 -5.23 -12.97 -12.58
CA ASP A 189 -3.85 -12.93 -13.05
C ASP A 189 -3.41 -11.56 -13.61
N SER A 190 -4.29 -10.57 -13.58
CA SER A 190 -4.01 -9.23 -14.11
C SER A 190 -4.31 -8.13 -13.09
N LEU A 191 -3.49 -7.10 -13.12
CA LEU A 191 -3.67 -5.86 -12.36
C LEU A 191 -3.75 -4.71 -13.34
N LYS A 192 -4.89 -4.04 -13.38
CA LYS A 192 -5.06 -2.80 -14.14
C LYS A 192 -4.87 -1.63 -13.19
N LEU A 193 -4.05 -0.67 -13.58
CA LEU A 193 -3.84 0.60 -12.91
C LEU A 193 -4.65 1.63 -13.68
N ASN A 194 -5.87 1.91 -13.20
CA ASN A 194 -6.78 2.83 -13.89
C ASN A 194 -6.26 4.25 -13.86
N GLU A 195 -5.66 4.64 -12.74
CA GLU A 195 -5.04 5.93 -12.53
C GLU A 195 -3.89 5.83 -11.53
N ILE A 196 -2.81 6.52 -11.83
CA ILE A 196 -1.71 6.84 -10.91
C ILE A 196 -1.53 8.34 -10.96
N LEU A 197 -2.00 9.04 -9.94
CA LEU A 197 -1.86 10.50 -9.81
C LEU A 197 -0.90 10.81 -8.67
N ALA A 198 0.19 11.50 -8.97
CA ALA A 198 1.07 12.06 -7.96
C ALA A 198 1.21 13.57 -8.14
N LEU A 199 0.98 14.33 -7.08
CA LEU A 199 1.07 15.78 -7.07
C LEU A 199 2.17 16.22 -6.10
N GLY A 200 3.06 17.06 -6.59
CA GLY A 200 4.14 17.64 -5.80
C GLY A 200 4.49 19.05 -6.24
N PRO A 201 5.24 19.80 -5.41
CA PRO A 201 5.60 21.19 -5.69
C PRO A 201 6.52 21.36 -6.90
N SER A 202 7.24 20.33 -7.31
CA SER A 202 8.17 20.39 -8.44
C SER A 202 7.64 19.71 -9.69
N VAL A 203 6.89 18.62 -9.54
CA VAL A 203 6.39 17.80 -10.65
C VAL A 203 5.08 17.13 -10.27
N SER A 204 4.19 16.99 -11.25
CA SER A 204 3.00 16.16 -11.17
C SER A 204 3.09 15.03 -12.18
N VAL A 205 2.56 13.88 -11.81
CA VAL A 205 2.58 12.65 -12.61
C VAL A 205 1.15 12.15 -12.76
N LEU A 206 0.75 11.87 -13.98
CA LEU A 206 -0.51 11.18 -14.28
C LEU A 206 -0.20 10.00 -15.21
N MET A 207 -0.49 8.81 -14.76
CA MET A 207 -0.21 7.57 -15.48
C MET A 207 -1.36 6.58 -15.37
N GLU A 208 -1.40 5.62 -16.27
CA GLU A 208 -2.24 4.43 -16.23
C GLU A 208 -1.44 3.23 -16.75
N GLY A 209 -1.96 2.04 -16.55
CA GLY A 209 -1.28 0.87 -17.08
C GLY A 209 -1.91 -0.45 -16.68
N TYR A 210 -1.18 -1.51 -16.97
CA TYR A 210 -1.56 -2.85 -16.54
C TYR A 210 -0.32 -3.72 -16.30
N GLN A 211 -0.52 -4.76 -15.54
CA GLN A 211 0.46 -5.80 -15.28
C GLN A 211 -0.22 -7.17 -15.33
N ASP A 212 0.39 -8.11 -16.02
CA ASP A 212 0.09 -9.53 -15.95
C ASP A 212 1.33 -10.35 -15.60
N SER A 213 1.28 -11.66 -15.76
CA SER A 213 2.41 -12.56 -15.46
C SER A 213 3.65 -12.34 -16.35
N THR A 214 3.50 -11.68 -17.49
CA THR A 214 4.53 -11.57 -18.53
C THR A 214 4.96 -10.13 -18.81
N ILE A 215 4.04 -9.18 -18.71
CA ILE A 215 4.24 -7.80 -19.14
C ILE A 215 3.77 -6.82 -18.06
N THR A 216 4.56 -5.77 -17.85
CA THR A 216 4.13 -4.55 -17.19
C THR A 216 4.19 -3.40 -18.18
N SER A 217 3.06 -2.74 -18.41
CA SER A 217 2.96 -1.59 -19.31
C SER A 217 2.43 -0.38 -18.56
N LEU A 218 3.15 0.72 -18.60
CA LEU A 218 2.76 2.01 -18.01
C LEU A 218 2.86 3.08 -19.09
N ARG A 219 1.88 3.97 -19.14
CA ARG A 219 1.90 5.17 -19.98
C ARG A 219 1.39 6.37 -19.20
N GLY A 220 1.86 7.56 -19.52
CA GLY A 220 1.40 8.74 -18.82
C GLY A 220 2.17 10.00 -19.16
N THR A 221 1.96 11.02 -18.36
CA THR A 221 2.52 12.35 -18.52
C THR A 221 3.14 12.82 -17.22
N LEU A 222 4.32 13.42 -17.33
CA LEU A 222 4.96 14.17 -16.26
C LEU A 222 4.89 15.66 -16.60
N VAL A 223 4.43 16.48 -15.67
CA VAL A 223 4.27 17.91 -15.87
C VAL A 223 5.01 18.67 -14.77
N PRO A 224 6.00 19.52 -15.13
CA PRO A 224 6.60 20.42 -14.14
C PRO A 224 5.54 21.31 -13.50
N ALA A 225 5.62 21.57 -12.21
CA ALA A 225 4.61 22.34 -11.46
C ALA A 225 4.38 23.75 -12.03
N LYS A 226 5.45 24.40 -12.51
CA LYS A 226 5.35 25.72 -13.18
C LYS A 226 4.45 25.69 -14.42
N THR A 227 4.39 24.57 -15.12
CA THR A 227 3.55 24.38 -16.30
C THR A 227 2.12 24.06 -15.91
N LEU A 228 1.93 23.26 -14.86
CA LEU A 228 0.61 22.88 -14.33
C LEU A 228 -0.18 24.10 -13.89
N ASN A 229 0.43 25.02 -13.12
CA ASN A 229 -0.20 26.24 -12.69
C ASN A 229 -0.66 27.14 -13.85
N LYS A 230 0.09 27.14 -14.98
CA LYS A 230 -0.30 27.86 -16.21
C LYS A 230 -1.44 27.17 -16.96
N MET A 231 -1.55 25.85 -16.86
CA MET A 231 -2.62 25.07 -17.50
C MET A 231 -3.92 25.13 -16.71
N ILE A 232 -3.85 24.98 -15.38
CA ILE A 232 -5.02 25.04 -14.48
C ILE A 232 -5.66 26.44 -14.53
N SER A 233 -4.87 27.50 -14.56
CA SER A 233 -5.39 28.89 -14.67
C SER A 233 -6.11 29.18 -16.00
N LYS A 234 -5.98 28.32 -17.01
CA LYS A 234 -6.66 28.43 -18.31
C LYS A 234 -7.91 27.56 -18.42
N ILE A 235 -8.22 26.73 -17.44
CA ILE A 235 -9.43 25.89 -17.41
C ILE A 235 -10.50 26.59 -16.58
N PRO A 236 -11.55 27.14 -17.20
CA PRO A 236 -12.53 28.00 -16.50
C PRO A 236 -13.38 27.29 -15.43
N LEU A 237 -13.28 25.98 -15.32
CA LEU A 237 -14.15 25.15 -14.46
C LEU A 237 -13.46 24.54 -13.22
N ILE A 238 -12.15 24.76 -13.04
CA ILE A 238 -11.40 24.16 -11.91
C ILE A 238 -10.94 25.22 -10.90
N GLY A 239 -11.05 26.51 -11.22
CA GLY A 239 -10.65 27.62 -10.35
C GLY A 239 -11.39 27.71 -9.00
N ASP A 240 -12.56 27.08 -8.90
CA ASP A 240 -13.39 27.15 -7.69
C ASP A 240 -13.35 25.87 -6.83
N ILE A 241 -12.56 24.85 -7.20
CA ILE A 241 -12.54 23.55 -6.51
C ILE A 241 -11.26 23.35 -5.68
N VAL A 242 -10.26 24.19 -5.85
CA VAL A 242 -9.03 24.07 -5.07
C VAL A 242 -9.01 25.15 -4.02
N ILE A 243 -9.57 24.87 -2.88
CA ILE A 243 -9.20 25.37 -1.53
C ILE A 243 -10.26 24.82 -0.54
N PRO A 244 -9.91 24.44 0.66
CA PRO A 244 -9.13 25.25 1.61
C PRO A 244 -7.74 24.75 1.90
#